data_87029284650fe832bd6a04a32ebec0d9
#
_entry.id   87029284650fe832bd6a04a32ebec0d9
#
_cell.length_a   1.000
_cell.length_b   1.000
_cell.length_c   1.000
_cell.angle_alpha   90.00
_cell.angle_beta   90.00
_cell.angle_gamma   90.00
#
_symmetry.space_group_name_H-M   'P 1'
#
loop_
_entity.id
_entity.type
_entity.pdbx_description
1 polymer ?
#
loop_
_entity_poly.entity_id
_entity_poly.type
_entity_poly.pdbx_seq_one_letter_code
_entity_poly.pdbx_strand_id
1 'polypeptide(L)'
;MSNRLIDLQHITKIFDGEKILDDLNLYIRENEFLTLLGPSGCGKTTTLRIIGGFLFPDEGSVIFDGKNITQLAPNKRQLNTVFQKYALFPNMNVAENIAFGLRIKKKSKAYIDDKIKYALKLVNLDGYEKRKIDALSGGQQQRIAIARAIVNEPKVLLLDEPLGALDLKNT
;
A
#
# COMPACT_ATOMS: atom_id res chain seq x y z
N MET A 1 17.14 -21.39 3.77
CA MET A 1 17.20 -20.02 4.32
C MET A 1 16.01 -19.28 3.74
N SER A 2 15.08 -18.77 4.58
CA SER A 2 13.92 -18.01 4.07
C SER A 2 14.42 -16.72 3.41
N ASN A 3 14.03 -16.51 2.15
CA ASN A 3 14.50 -15.38 1.36
C ASN A 3 13.92 -14.07 1.95
N ARG A 4 14.77 -13.12 2.31
CA ARG A 4 14.34 -11.77 2.71
C ARG A 4 13.83 -11.05 1.47
N LEU A 5 12.54 -10.77 1.43
CA LEU A 5 11.92 -10.05 0.32
C LEU A 5 12.16 -8.53 0.44
N ILE A 6 12.05 -8.00 1.68
CA ILE A 6 12.44 -6.63 2.02
C ILE A 6 13.49 -6.69 3.12
N ASP A 7 14.53 -5.87 3.02
CA ASP A 7 15.55 -5.73 4.06
C ASP A 7 15.92 -4.24 4.18
N LEU A 8 15.55 -3.65 5.31
CA LEU A 8 15.92 -2.30 5.72
C LEU A 8 17.21 -2.41 6.50
N GLN A 9 18.25 -1.73 6.07
CA GLN A 9 19.58 -1.81 6.65
C GLN A 9 20.00 -0.41 7.11
N HIS A 10 20.16 -0.23 8.42
CA HIS A 10 20.66 1.00 9.06
C HIS A 10 19.89 2.25 8.64
N ILE A 11 18.55 2.16 8.54
CA ILE A 11 17.72 3.27 8.12
C ILE A 11 17.64 4.35 9.20
N THR A 12 18.14 5.52 8.86
CA THR A 12 17.98 6.75 9.67
C THR A 12 17.15 7.76 8.89
N LYS A 13 16.19 8.40 9.56
CA LYS A 13 15.39 9.49 9.02
C LYS A 13 15.23 10.61 10.03
N ILE A 14 15.59 11.82 9.61
CA ILE A 14 15.57 13.04 10.41
C ILE A 14 14.56 14.02 9.80
N PHE A 15 13.75 14.65 10.64
CA PHE A 15 12.88 15.79 10.28
C PHE A 15 13.15 16.92 11.29
N ASP A 16 13.45 18.09 10.79
CA ASP A 16 13.68 19.30 11.60
C ASP A 16 14.66 19.09 12.77
N GLY A 17 15.69 18.26 12.54
CA GLY A 17 16.70 17.92 13.54
C GLY A 17 16.31 16.78 14.50
N GLU A 18 15.08 16.29 14.46
CA GLU A 18 14.62 15.15 15.27
C GLU A 18 14.77 13.83 14.48
N LYS A 19 15.41 12.84 15.08
CA LYS A 19 15.52 11.49 14.52
C LYS A 19 14.22 10.73 14.74
N ILE A 20 13.43 10.54 13.68
CA ILE A 20 12.20 9.75 13.70
C ILE A 20 12.49 8.25 13.53
N LEU A 21 13.51 7.92 12.75
CA LEU A 21 14.09 6.59 12.67
C LEU A 21 15.59 6.71 12.94
N ASP A 22 16.11 5.88 13.83
CA ASP A 22 17.52 5.85 14.22
C ASP A 22 18.03 4.42 14.10
N ASP A 23 18.88 4.18 13.11
CA ASP A 23 19.51 2.90 12.81
C ASP A 23 18.53 1.71 12.72
N LEU A 24 17.35 1.92 12.11
CA LEU A 24 16.33 0.89 11.99
C LEU A 24 16.80 -0.24 11.07
N ASN A 25 16.80 -1.45 11.62
CA ASN A 25 17.06 -2.69 10.91
C ASN A 25 15.81 -3.56 10.98
N LEU A 26 15.22 -3.89 9.81
CA LEU A 26 13.99 -4.66 9.72
C LEU A 26 14.00 -5.47 8.43
N TYR A 27 13.65 -6.75 8.51
CA TYR A 27 13.46 -7.56 7.31
C TYR A 27 12.07 -8.19 7.26
N ILE A 28 11.57 -8.41 6.06
CA ILE A 28 10.30 -9.07 5.77
C ILE A 28 10.58 -10.22 4.82
N ARG A 29 10.07 -11.40 5.14
CA ARG A 29 10.24 -12.59 4.31
C ARG A 29 9.13 -12.68 3.26
N GLU A 30 9.34 -13.52 2.28
CA GLU A 30 8.31 -13.87 1.32
C GLU A 30 7.14 -14.58 2.03
N ASN A 31 5.89 -14.22 1.66
CA ASN A 31 4.64 -14.71 2.26
C ASN A 31 4.50 -14.41 3.76
N GLU A 32 5.21 -13.42 4.28
CA GLU A 32 5.08 -12.97 5.67
C GLU A 32 4.05 -11.84 5.81
N PHE A 33 3.24 -11.91 6.88
CA PHE A 33 2.39 -10.83 7.32
C PHE A 33 3.04 -10.15 8.51
N LEU A 34 3.50 -8.90 8.32
CA LEU A 34 4.16 -8.10 9.35
C LEU A 34 3.26 -6.95 9.79
N THR A 35 3.11 -6.76 11.09
CA THR A 35 2.41 -5.61 11.67
C THR A 35 3.38 -4.72 12.43
N LEU A 36 3.42 -3.43 12.10
CA LEU A 36 4.15 -2.42 12.83
C LEU A 36 3.24 -1.85 13.95
N LEU A 37 3.58 -2.11 15.20
CA LEU A 37 2.85 -1.61 16.36
C LEU A 37 3.62 -0.50 17.06
N GLY A 38 2.92 0.45 17.68
CA GLY A 38 3.51 1.52 18.44
C GLY A 38 2.63 2.77 18.50
N PRO A 39 2.94 3.73 19.37
CA PRO A 39 2.18 4.97 19.52
C PRO A 39 2.20 5.82 18.25
N SER A 40 1.36 6.85 18.20
CA SER A 40 1.42 7.85 17.14
C SER A 40 2.79 8.55 17.15
N GLY A 41 3.36 8.80 15.97
CA GLY A 41 4.66 9.47 15.84
C GLY A 41 5.89 8.56 15.95
N CYS A 42 5.77 7.29 16.30
CA CYS A 42 6.94 6.38 16.44
C CYS A 42 7.55 5.90 15.11
N GLY A 43 7.27 6.52 13.98
CA GLY A 43 7.94 6.23 12.71
C GLY A 43 7.29 5.17 11.82
N LYS A 44 6.13 4.58 12.18
CA LYS A 44 5.45 3.52 11.35
C LYS A 44 5.16 3.98 9.93
N THR A 45 4.43 5.07 9.78
CA THR A 45 4.11 5.67 8.46
C THR A 45 5.38 6.10 7.72
N THR A 46 6.39 6.62 8.44
CA THR A 46 7.70 6.98 7.87
C THR A 46 8.38 5.75 7.27
N THR A 47 8.42 4.64 8.01
CA THR A 47 8.98 3.37 7.55
C THR A 47 8.26 2.86 6.31
N LEU A 48 6.91 2.83 6.32
CA LEU A 48 6.12 2.42 5.16
C LEU A 48 6.35 3.31 3.93
N ARG A 49 6.47 4.63 4.13
CA ARG A 49 6.77 5.58 3.05
C ARG A 49 8.19 5.39 2.48
N ILE A 50 9.17 5.05 3.31
CA ILE A 50 10.52 4.72 2.86
C ILE A 50 10.50 3.42 2.03
N ILE A 51 9.84 2.36 2.50
CA ILE A 51 9.68 1.12 1.73
C ILE A 51 8.95 1.41 0.41
N GLY A 52 7.90 2.23 0.44
CA GLY A 52 7.12 2.64 -0.73
C GLY A 52 7.84 3.55 -1.72
N GLY A 53 8.95 4.18 -1.33
CA GLY A 53 9.70 5.13 -2.16
C GLY A 53 9.07 6.52 -2.22
N PHE A 54 8.14 6.83 -1.32
CA PHE A 54 7.54 8.16 -1.16
C PHE A 54 8.40 9.08 -0.30
N LEU A 55 9.37 8.51 0.39
CA LEU A 55 10.34 9.19 1.23
C LEU A 55 11.69 8.48 1.09
N PHE A 56 12.77 9.26 1.04
CA PHE A 56 14.13 8.72 1.05
C PHE A 56 14.70 8.77 2.46
N PRO A 57 15.41 7.72 2.92
CA PRO A 57 16.14 7.77 4.17
C PRO A 57 17.32 8.73 4.04
N ASP A 58 17.79 9.28 5.16
CA ASP A 58 18.99 10.11 5.20
C ASP A 58 20.25 9.22 5.24
N GLU A 59 20.15 8.04 5.90
CA GLU A 59 21.18 7.01 5.92
C GLU A 59 20.56 5.63 5.73
N GLY A 60 21.40 4.67 5.32
CA GLY A 60 21.00 3.27 5.17
C GLY A 60 20.49 2.91 3.80
N SER A 61 19.96 1.69 3.67
CA SER A 61 19.56 1.11 2.40
C SER A 61 18.27 0.31 2.51
N VAL A 62 17.46 0.36 1.45
CA VAL A 62 16.27 -0.48 1.24
C VAL A 62 16.59 -1.50 0.17
N ILE A 63 16.64 -2.77 0.55
CA ILE A 63 16.86 -3.89 -0.37
C ILE A 63 15.52 -4.58 -0.63
N PHE A 64 15.20 -4.85 -1.86
CA PHE A 64 14.02 -5.58 -2.30
C PHE A 64 14.43 -6.70 -3.25
N ASP A 65 14.13 -7.95 -2.89
CA ASP A 65 14.48 -9.15 -3.67
C ASP A 65 15.97 -9.13 -4.09
N GLY A 66 16.86 -8.81 -3.12
CA GLY A 66 18.31 -8.72 -3.29
C GLY A 66 18.82 -7.48 -4.04
N LYS A 67 17.94 -6.57 -4.47
CA LYS A 67 18.32 -5.35 -5.21
C LYS A 67 18.14 -4.11 -4.35
N ASN A 68 19.12 -3.20 -4.37
CA ASN A 68 18.99 -1.90 -3.72
C ASN A 68 17.99 -1.03 -4.49
N ILE A 69 16.90 -0.67 -3.81
CA ILE A 69 15.82 0.17 -4.35
C ILE A 69 15.73 1.53 -3.64
N THR A 70 16.69 1.88 -2.81
CA THR A 70 16.65 3.08 -1.96
C THR A 70 16.28 4.33 -2.74
N GLN A 71 16.88 4.55 -3.91
CA GLN A 71 16.67 5.72 -4.75
C GLN A 71 15.61 5.53 -5.86
N LEU A 72 14.92 4.39 -5.89
CA LEU A 72 13.87 4.15 -6.89
C LEU A 72 12.58 4.88 -6.51
N ALA A 73 12.01 5.59 -7.48
CA ALA A 73 10.70 6.20 -7.36
C ALA A 73 9.59 5.13 -7.16
N PRO A 74 8.45 5.47 -6.52
CA PRO A 74 7.38 4.52 -6.20
C PRO A 74 6.88 3.71 -7.39
N ASN A 75 6.74 4.33 -8.55
CA ASN A 75 6.24 3.69 -9.78
C ASN A 75 7.22 2.67 -10.39
N LYS A 76 8.47 2.64 -9.93
CA LYS A 76 9.50 1.67 -10.35
C LYS A 76 9.67 0.53 -9.35
N ARG A 77 8.97 0.56 -8.21
CA ARG A 77 9.00 -0.49 -7.19
C ARG A 77 7.88 -1.50 -7.44
N GLN A 78 8.16 -2.79 -7.27
CA GLN A 78 7.18 -3.88 -7.46
C GLN A 78 6.32 -4.09 -6.19
N LEU A 79 5.82 -3.01 -5.63
CA LEU A 79 4.99 -3.01 -4.44
C LEU A 79 3.86 -2.00 -4.59
N ASN A 80 2.77 -2.18 -3.85
CA ASN A 80 1.66 -1.25 -3.81
C ASN A 80 1.40 -0.78 -2.39
N THR A 81 0.93 0.46 -2.25
CA THR A 81 0.61 1.08 -0.96
C THR A 81 -0.86 1.49 -0.94
N VAL A 82 -1.55 1.13 0.15
CA VAL A 82 -2.85 1.67 0.51
C VAL A 82 -2.62 2.70 1.61
N PHE A 83 -2.92 3.96 1.30
CA PHE A 83 -2.73 5.08 2.21
C PHE A 83 -3.88 5.20 3.20
N GLN A 84 -3.65 5.81 4.35
CA GLN A 84 -4.64 6.10 5.39
C GLN A 84 -5.88 6.82 4.86
N LYS A 85 -5.74 7.76 3.91
CA LYS A 85 -6.85 8.46 3.23
C LYS A 85 -7.28 7.78 1.92
N TYR A 86 -6.97 6.50 1.73
CA TYR A 86 -7.33 5.63 0.59
C TYR A 86 -6.89 6.12 -0.79
N ALA A 87 -6.70 7.41 -1.01
CA ALA A 87 -6.28 8.05 -2.28
C ALA A 87 -7.08 7.56 -3.51
N LEU A 88 -8.40 7.32 -3.35
CA LEU A 88 -9.29 6.99 -4.45
C LEU A 88 -9.51 8.20 -5.35
N PHE A 89 -9.70 7.94 -6.64
CA PHE A 89 -9.99 8.99 -7.62
C PHE A 89 -11.47 9.35 -7.56
N PRO A 90 -11.85 10.56 -7.07
CA PRO A 90 -13.25 10.92 -6.83
C PRO A 90 -14.06 11.04 -8.13
N ASN A 91 -13.42 11.40 -9.24
CA ASN A 91 -14.04 11.54 -10.55
C ASN A 91 -14.26 10.21 -11.29
N MET A 92 -13.85 9.10 -10.70
CA MET A 92 -13.97 7.75 -11.25
C MET A 92 -14.95 6.93 -10.41
N ASN A 93 -15.70 6.04 -11.05
CA ASN A 93 -16.49 5.03 -10.35
C ASN A 93 -15.59 3.93 -9.75
N VAL A 94 -16.20 2.98 -9.05
CA VAL A 94 -15.51 1.86 -8.40
C VAL A 94 -14.71 1.03 -9.41
N ALA A 95 -15.32 0.61 -10.52
CA ALA A 95 -14.66 -0.20 -11.54
C ALA A 95 -13.47 0.54 -12.17
N GLU A 96 -13.62 1.84 -12.42
CA GLU A 96 -12.57 2.68 -13.00
C GLU A 96 -11.39 2.85 -12.04
N ASN A 97 -11.65 3.02 -10.74
CA ASN A 97 -10.62 3.06 -9.71
C ASN A 97 -9.82 1.74 -9.70
N ILE A 98 -10.49 0.60 -9.67
CA ILE A 98 -9.85 -0.71 -9.66
C ILE A 98 -9.05 -0.94 -10.95
N ALA A 99 -9.63 -0.60 -12.10
CA ALA A 99 -9.02 -0.80 -13.41
C ALA A 99 -7.80 0.10 -13.68
N PHE A 100 -7.63 1.18 -12.95
CA PHE A 100 -6.68 2.26 -13.29
C PHE A 100 -5.27 1.75 -13.59
N GLY A 101 -4.68 0.98 -12.69
CA GLY A 101 -3.33 0.42 -12.86
C GLY A 101 -3.23 -0.58 -14.02
N LEU A 102 -4.29 -1.37 -14.25
CA LEU A 102 -4.34 -2.34 -15.34
C LEU A 102 -4.44 -1.66 -16.71
N ARG A 103 -5.16 -0.52 -16.78
CA ARG A 103 -5.23 0.31 -18.00
C ARG A 103 -3.87 0.92 -18.34
N ILE A 104 -3.13 1.43 -17.34
CA ILE A 104 -1.77 1.94 -17.54
C ILE A 104 -0.86 0.83 -18.08
N LYS A 105 -1.02 -0.40 -17.57
CA LYS A 105 -0.29 -1.59 -18.06
C LYS A 105 -0.82 -2.12 -19.41
N LYS A 106 -1.77 -1.42 -20.04
CA LYS A 106 -2.37 -1.77 -21.35
C LYS A 106 -2.92 -3.21 -21.41
N LYS A 107 -3.50 -3.70 -20.30
CA LYS A 107 -4.15 -5.01 -20.28
C LYS A 107 -5.43 -5.01 -21.13
N SER A 108 -5.81 -6.19 -21.66
CA SER A 108 -7.02 -6.32 -22.47
C SER A 108 -8.29 -6.02 -21.67
N LYS A 109 -9.36 -5.59 -22.34
CA LYS A 109 -10.63 -5.29 -21.69
C LYS A 109 -11.18 -6.52 -20.94
N ALA A 110 -11.16 -7.69 -21.57
CA ALA A 110 -11.62 -8.92 -20.94
C ALA A 110 -10.86 -9.23 -19.64
N TYR A 111 -9.53 -9.13 -19.67
CA TYR A 111 -8.70 -9.31 -18.46
C TYR A 111 -9.06 -8.31 -17.36
N ILE A 112 -9.26 -7.03 -17.71
CA ILE A 112 -9.62 -5.98 -16.75
C ILE A 112 -10.99 -6.28 -16.13
N ASP A 113 -12.00 -6.63 -16.94
CA ASP A 113 -13.34 -6.93 -16.47
C ASP A 113 -13.37 -8.13 -15.52
N ASP A 114 -12.61 -9.18 -15.80
CA ASP A 114 -12.46 -10.34 -14.92
C ASP A 114 -11.77 -9.99 -13.60
N LYS A 115 -10.70 -9.19 -13.65
CA LYS A 115 -9.97 -8.76 -12.46
C LYS A 115 -10.82 -7.84 -11.57
N ILE A 116 -11.66 -6.97 -12.13
CA ILE A 116 -12.60 -6.14 -11.37
C ILE A 116 -13.57 -7.02 -10.59
N LYS A 117 -14.23 -7.98 -11.27
CA LYS A 117 -15.16 -8.91 -10.62
C LYS A 117 -14.50 -9.71 -9.51
N TYR A 118 -13.33 -10.27 -9.80
CA TYR A 118 -12.54 -10.99 -8.80
C TYR A 118 -12.23 -10.15 -7.57
N ALA A 119 -11.74 -8.92 -7.77
CA ALA A 119 -11.36 -8.04 -6.68
C ALA A 119 -12.55 -7.59 -5.83
N LEU A 120 -13.69 -7.26 -6.48
CA LEU A 120 -14.92 -6.88 -5.77
C LEU A 120 -15.47 -8.04 -4.93
N LYS A 121 -15.45 -9.26 -5.47
CA LYS A 121 -15.82 -10.47 -4.72
C LYS A 121 -14.91 -10.67 -3.50
N LEU A 122 -13.60 -10.50 -3.66
CA LEU A 122 -12.62 -10.67 -2.59
C LEU A 122 -12.86 -9.71 -1.40
N VAL A 123 -13.33 -8.49 -1.70
CA VAL A 123 -13.61 -7.48 -0.66
C VAL A 123 -15.09 -7.40 -0.26
N ASN A 124 -15.93 -8.37 -0.68
CA ASN A 124 -17.37 -8.43 -0.42
C ASN A 124 -18.13 -7.16 -0.84
N LEU A 125 -17.89 -6.69 -2.08
CA LEU A 125 -18.55 -5.54 -2.68
C LEU A 125 -19.02 -5.84 -4.12
N ASP A 126 -19.52 -7.09 -4.35
CA ASP A 126 -20.12 -7.46 -5.63
C ASP A 126 -21.26 -6.50 -6.02
N GLY A 127 -21.33 -6.13 -7.30
CA GLY A 127 -22.38 -5.23 -7.81
C GLY A 127 -22.12 -3.73 -7.57
N TYR A 128 -20.93 -3.36 -7.03
CA TYR A 128 -20.60 -1.96 -6.77
C TYR A 128 -19.86 -1.26 -7.92
N GLU A 129 -19.66 -1.93 -9.06
CA GLU A 129 -18.84 -1.48 -10.19
C GLU A 129 -19.15 -0.05 -10.63
N LYS A 130 -20.45 0.28 -10.72
CA LYS A 130 -20.93 1.56 -11.24
C LYS A 130 -21.10 2.65 -10.17
N ARG A 131 -20.90 2.32 -8.89
CA ARG A 131 -21.08 3.28 -7.81
C ARG A 131 -19.99 4.36 -7.82
N LYS A 132 -20.36 5.58 -7.47
CA LYS A 132 -19.42 6.67 -7.26
C LYS A 132 -18.73 6.52 -5.90
N ILE A 133 -17.54 7.06 -5.76
CA ILE A 133 -16.74 6.94 -4.53
C ILE A 133 -17.36 7.70 -3.38
N ASP A 134 -17.95 8.87 -3.64
CA ASP A 134 -18.63 9.72 -2.65
C ASP A 134 -19.90 9.08 -2.06
N ALA A 135 -20.50 8.11 -2.75
CA ALA A 135 -21.65 7.34 -2.27
C ALA A 135 -21.27 6.16 -1.36
N LEU A 136 -19.98 5.98 -1.04
CA LEU A 136 -19.47 4.87 -0.26
C LEU A 136 -19.10 5.30 1.17
N SER A 137 -19.37 4.44 2.16
CA SER A 137 -18.84 4.61 3.52
C SER A 137 -17.30 4.52 3.53
N GLY A 138 -16.66 5.07 4.57
CA GLY A 138 -15.20 5.01 4.72
C GLY A 138 -14.65 3.58 4.65
N GLY A 139 -15.31 2.62 5.31
CA GLY A 139 -14.91 1.20 5.24
C GLY A 139 -15.11 0.57 3.85
N GLN A 140 -16.12 1.02 3.07
CA GLN A 140 -16.28 0.60 1.68
C GLN A 140 -15.20 1.21 0.79
N GLN A 141 -14.89 2.49 0.96
CA GLN A 141 -13.80 3.16 0.25
C GLN A 141 -12.46 2.47 0.52
N GLN A 142 -12.19 2.12 1.76
CA GLN A 142 -10.98 1.37 2.14
C GLN A 142 -10.91 0.03 1.40
N ARG A 143 -11.99 -0.75 1.39
CA ARG A 143 -12.04 -2.03 0.68
C ARG A 143 -11.83 -1.87 -0.82
N ILE A 144 -12.33 -0.80 -1.44
CA ILE A 144 -12.04 -0.50 -2.85
C ILE A 144 -10.57 -0.13 -3.07
N ALA A 145 -9.94 0.61 -2.15
CA ALA A 145 -8.52 0.93 -2.24
C ALA A 145 -7.65 -0.34 -2.16
N ILE A 146 -8.03 -1.28 -1.30
CA ILE A 146 -7.38 -2.60 -1.20
C ILE A 146 -7.59 -3.38 -2.50
N ALA A 147 -8.82 -3.44 -3.03
CA ALA A 147 -9.12 -4.10 -4.30
C ALA A 147 -8.27 -3.53 -5.45
N ARG A 148 -8.17 -2.19 -5.56
CA ARG A 148 -7.33 -1.50 -6.55
C ARG A 148 -5.85 -1.86 -6.42
N ALA A 149 -5.37 -2.05 -5.20
CA ALA A 149 -3.99 -2.43 -4.97
C ALA A 149 -3.72 -3.90 -5.36
N ILE A 150 -4.61 -4.81 -5.00
CA ILE A 150 -4.46 -6.26 -5.21
C ILE A 150 -4.51 -6.65 -6.69
N VAL A 151 -5.36 -6.01 -7.52
CA VAL A 151 -5.51 -6.38 -8.94
C VAL A 151 -4.22 -6.25 -9.75
N ASN A 152 -3.27 -5.45 -9.26
CA ASN A 152 -1.97 -5.29 -9.89
C ASN A 152 -0.99 -6.41 -9.57
N GLU A 153 -1.38 -7.37 -8.70
CA GLU A 153 -0.59 -8.52 -8.26
C GLU A 153 0.79 -8.10 -7.74
N PRO A 154 0.85 -7.19 -6.76
CA PRO A 154 2.12 -6.74 -6.21
C PRO A 154 2.78 -7.88 -5.41
N LYS A 155 4.12 -7.93 -5.42
CA LYS A 155 4.88 -8.82 -4.52
C LYS A 155 4.71 -8.43 -3.05
N VAL A 156 4.47 -7.15 -2.77
CA VAL A 156 4.25 -6.61 -1.42
C VAL A 156 3.11 -5.61 -1.44
N LEU A 157 2.23 -5.72 -0.45
CA LEU A 157 1.17 -4.77 -0.17
C LEU A 157 1.46 -4.07 1.15
N LEU A 158 1.65 -2.76 1.10
CA LEU A 158 1.83 -1.90 2.27
C LEU A 158 0.48 -1.30 2.66
N LEU A 159 0.10 -1.42 3.93
CA LEU A 159 -1.14 -0.86 4.48
C LEU A 159 -0.78 0.16 5.56
N ASP A 160 -1.08 1.44 5.34
CA ASP A 160 -0.84 2.51 6.30
C ASP A 160 -2.14 2.76 7.08
N GLU A 161 -2.16 2.41 8.37
CA GLU A 161 -3.31 2.50 9.29
C GLU A 161 -4.61 1.89 8.74
N PRO A 162 -4.62 0.61 8.34
CA PRO A 162 -5.77 -0.01 7.68
C PRO A 162 -7.02 -0.11 8.57
N LEU A 163 -6.90 0.08 9.87
CA LEU A 163 -8.01 -0.02 10.83
C LEU A 163 -8.49 1.36 11.34
N GLY A 164 -7.86 2.45 10.92
CA GLY A 164 -8.18 3.80 11.39
C GLY A 164 -9.59 4.29 11.04
N ALA A 165 -10.29 3.65 10.09
CA ALA A 165 -11.68 3.95 9.74
C ALA A 165 -12.72 3.07 10.46
N LEU A 166 -12.29 2.10 11.24
CA LEU A 166 -13.16 1.37 12.15
C LEU A 166 -13.33 2.24 13.40
N ASP A 167 -14.29 3.15 13.36
CA ASP A 167 -14.76 3.86 14.55
C ASP A 167 -15.15 2.84 15.60
N LEU A 168 -14.29 2.64 16.60
CA LEU A 168 -14.60 1.98 17.86
C LEU A 168 -15.53 2.84 18.74
N LYS A 169 -16.34 3.70 18.11
CA LYS A 169 -17.42 4.41 18.77
C LYS A 169 -18.70 3.65 18.52
N ASN A 170 -18.89 2.57 19.26
CA ASN A 170 -20.20 2.04 19.64
C ASN A 170 -20.01 0.88 20.63
N THR A 171 -19.76 1.22 21.87
CA THR A 171 -20.30 0.51 23.05
C THR A 171 -20.39 1.49 24.18
#